data_0ff77c74c959769c7e24da3d7e07d4c6
#
_entry.id   0ff77c74c959769c7e24da3d7e07d4c6
#
_cell.length_a   1.000
_cell.length_b   1.000
_cell.length_c   1.000
_cell.angle_alpha   90.00
_cell.angle_beta   90.00
_cell.angle_gamma   90.00
#
_symmetry.space_group_name_H-M   'P 1'
#
loop_
_entity.id
_entity.type
_entity.pdbx_description
1 polymer ?
#
loop_
_entity_poly.entity_id
_entity_poly.type
_entity_poly.pdbx_seq_one_letter_code
_entity_poly.pdbx_strand_id
1 'polypeptide(L)'
;MSKKIWYAPNKFESYGEEEIKAVEECLRDGWLAGFGKRTIEFEERVAKLFGKKYGSFVNSGSSAILLGLCALELPKDSEIITP
;
A
#
# COMPACT_ATOMS: atom_id res chain seq x y z
N MET A 1 -18.63 0.35 28.34
CA MET A 1 -19.12 0.27 26.94
C MET A 1 -18.10 -0.48 26.09
N SER A 2 -18.53 -1.48 25.38
CA SER A 2 -17.65 -2.17 24.43
C SER A 2 -17.41 -1.28 23.20
N LYS A 3 -16.16 -1.16 22.78
CA LYS A 3 -15.81 -0.46 21.56
C LYS A 3 -16.29 -1.25 20.35
N LYS A 4 -17.03 -0.62 19.46
CA LYS A 4 -17.51 -1.26 18.24
C LYS A 4 -16.37 -1.35 17.22
N ILE A 5 -16.10 -2.57 16.75
CA ILE A 5 -15.10 -2.80 15.71
C ILE A 5 -15.82 -2.84 14.36
N TRP A 6 -15.41 -1.99 13.44
CA TRP A 6 -15.99 -1.90 12.11
C TRP A 6 -15.21 -2.80 11.12
N TYR A 7 -15.97 -3.49 10.30
CA TYR A 7 -15.38 -4.32 9.22
C TYR A 7 -14.77 -3.45 8.11
N ALA A 8 -15.48 -2.37 7.76
CA ALA A 8 -15.01 -1.44 6.72
C ALA A 8 -14.49 -0.14 7.34
N PRO A 9 -13.51 0.51 6.73
CA PRO A 9 -13.02 1.81 7.18
C PRO A 9 -14.13 2.86 7.19
N ASN A 10 -14.07 3.76 8.17
CA ASN A 10 -14.98 4.89 8.27
C ASN A 10 -14.22 6.15 8.71
N LYS A 11 -14.84 7.31 8.57
CA LYS A 11 -14.21 8.60 8.87
C LYS A 11 -13.63 8.68 10.28
N PHE A 12 -14.34 8.16 11.26
CA PHE A 12 -13.96 8.34 12.66
C PHE A 12 -12.73 7.51 13.09
N GLU A 13 -12.43 6.47 12.36
CA GLU A 13 -11.36 5.52 12.69
C GLU A 13 -10.24 5.48 11.65
N SER A 14 -10.52 5.95 10.44
CA SER A 14 -9.61 5.76 9.30
C SER A 14 -8.77 6.99 8.98
N TYR A 15 -9.33 8.18 9.11
CA TYR A 15 -8.62 9.39 8.73
C TYR A 15 -9.10 10.65 9.46
N GLY A 16 -8.27 11.68 9.45
CA GLY A 16 -8.54 12.99 10.05
C GLY A 16 -8.09 14.12 9.13
N GLU A 17 -7.84 15.28 9.71
CA GLU A 17 -7.47 16.49 8.96
C GLU A 17 -6.12 16.37 8.25
N GLU A 18 -5.18 15.60 8.79
CA GLU A 18 -3.87 15.40 8.17
C GLU A 18 -3.99 14.70 6.81
N GLU A 19 -4.82 13.67 6.74
CA GLU A 19 -5.07 12.92 5.51
C GLU A 19 -5.85 13.77 4.50
N ILE A 20 -6.86 14.53 4.95
CA ILE A 20 -7.63 15.44 4.11
C ILE A 20 -6.71 16.46 3.48
N LYS A 21 -5.84 17.09 4.27
CA LYS A 21 -4.87 18.05 3.79
C LYS A 21 -3.89 17.47 2.78
N ALA A 22 -3.38 16.27 3.04
CA ALA A 22 -2.48 15.58 2.13
C ALA A 22 -3.12 15.28 0.77
N VAL A 23 -4.39 14.86 0.77
CA VAL A 23 -5.15 14.65 -0.48
C VAL A 23 -5.40 15.97 -1.20
N GLU A 24 -5.77 17.02 -0.49
CA GLU A 24 -5.96 18.35 -1.06
C GLU A 24 -4.68 18.86 -1.74
N GLU A 25 -3.55 18.72 -1.09
CA GLU A 25 -2.25 19.08 -1.67
C GLU A 25 -1.95 18.32 -2.96
N CYS A 26 -2.24 17.02 -3.00
CA CYS A 26 -2.08 16.21 -4.22
C CYS A 26 -2.95 16.73 -5.36
N LEU A 27 -4.20 17.07 -5.07
CA LEU A 27 -5.12 17.62 -6.09
C LEU A 27 -4.66 19.00 -6.60
N ARG A 28 -4.15 19.85 -5.72
CA ARG A 28 -3.62 21.17 -6.10
C ARG A 28 -2.34 21.06 -6.92
N ASP A 29 -1.47 20.13 -6.58
CA ASP A 29 -0.24 19.85 -7.34
C ASP A 29 -0.57 19.34 -8.76
N GLY A 30 -1.74 18.73 -8.94
CA GLY A 30 -2.21 18.25 -10.25
C GLY A 30 -1.56 16.97 -10.75
N TRP A 31 -0.66 16.37 -10.02
CA TRP A 31 -0.07 15.08 -10.40
C TRP A 31 -0.95 13.93 -9.89
N LEU A 32 -1.80 13.43 -10.77
CA LEU A 32 -2.78 12.38 -10.46
C LEU A 32 -2.40 11.01 -11.02
N ALA A 33 -1.24 10.88 -11.64
CA ALA A 33 -0.70 9.60 -12.09
C ALA A 33 -0.19 8.78 -10.91
N GLY A 34 -0.23 7.46 -11.04
CA GLY A 34 0.13 6.54 -9.96
C GLY A 34 1.60 6.56 -9.53
N PHE A 35 2.48 7.23 -10.27
CA PHE A 35 3.91 7.30 -9.99
C PHE A 35 4.34 8.74 -9.69
N GLY A 36 4.04 9.22 -8.49
CA GLY A 36 4.39 10.53 -8.01
C GLY A 36 5.26 10.50 -6.76
N LYS A 37 5.63 11.68 -6.26
CA LYS A 37 6.49 11.81 -5.07
C LYS A 37 5.94 11.08 -3.83
N ARG A 38 4.62 11.07 -3.64
CA ARG A 38 3.98 10.40 -2.50
C ARG A 38 4.07 8.88 -2.61
N THR A 39 3.94 8.35 -3.81
CA THR A 39 4.13 6.92 -4.06
C THR A 39 5.56 6.51 -3.76
N ILE A 40 6.53 7.26 -4.26
CA ILE A 40 7.96 7.00 -4.01
C ILE A 40 8.27 7.04 -2.51
N GLU A 41 7.82 8.07 -1.81
CA GLU A 41 8.00 8.18 -0.35
C GLU A 41 7.39 7.00 0.39
N PHE A 42 6.19 6.57 0.00
CA PHE A 42 5.52 5.41 0.59
C PHE A 42 6.32 4.13 0.35
N GLU A 43 6.78 3.89 -0.87
CA GLU A 43 7.62 2.73 -1.20
C GLU A 43 8.89 2.68 -0.35
N GLU A 44 9.59 3.80 -0.23
CA GLU A 44 10.82 3.91 0.56
C GLU A 44 10.58 3.66 2.05
N ARG A 45 9.53 4.26 2.60
CA ARG A 45 9.20 4.12 4.04
C ARG A 45 8.78 2.68 4.38
N VAL A 46 7.98 2.05 3.55
CA VAL A 46 7.56 0.65 3.76
C VAL A 46 8.74 -0.30 3.59
N ALA A 47 9.56 -0.12 2.56
CA ALA A 47 10.78 -0.91 2.39
C ALA A 47 11.69 -0.83 3.62
N LYS A 48 11.90 0.37 4.13
CA LYS A 48 12.70 0.60 5.35
C LYS A 48 12.09 -0.08 6.57
N LEU A 49 10.77 -0.01 6.73
CA LEU A 49 10.05 -0.64 7.84
C LEU A 49 10.29 -2.16 7.89
N PHE A 50 10.38 -2.81 6.74
CA PHE A 50 10.63 -4.25 6.62
C PHE A 50 12.11 -4.60 6.39
N GLY A 51 13.02 -3.63 6.51
CA GLY A 51 14.45 -3.86 6.31
C GLY A 51 14.81 -4.26 4.87
N LYS A 52 14.02 -3.82 3.90
CA LYS A 52 14.23 -4.12 2.48
C LYS A 52 14.85 -2.93 1.75
N LYS A 53 15.56 -3.22 0.68
CA LYS A 53 16.22 -2.19 -0.13
C LYS A 53 15.22 -1.45 -1.03
N TYR A 54 14.22 -2.15 -1.53
CA TYR A 54 13.23 -1.62 -2.46
C TYR A 54 11.81 -1.97 -2.01
N GLY A 55 10.86 -1.14 -2.39
CA GLY A 55 9.44 -1.40 -2.29
C GLY A 55 8.77 -1.03 -3.61
N SER A 56 7.67 -1.67 -3.92
CA SER A 56 6.87 -1.37 -5.10
C SER A 56 5.40 -1.26 -4.72
N PHE A 57 4.84 -0.10 -4.97
CA PHE A 57 3.42 0.16 -4.72
C PHE A 57 2.58 -0.31 -5.91
N VAL A 58 1.52 -1.03 -5.63
CA VAL A 58 0.60 -1.56 -6.64
C VAL A 58 -0.84 -1.21 -6.28
N ASN A 59 -1.77 -1.43 -7.20
CA ASN A 59 -3.15 -0.99 -7.07
C ASN A 59 -4.02 -1.82 -6.10
N SER A 60 -3.55 -2.97 -5.67
CA SER A 60 -4.29 -3.85 -4.75
C SER A 60 -3.38 -4.86 -4.08
N GLY A 61 -3.86 -5.45 -2.97
CA GLY A 61 -3.19 -6.58 -2.33
C GLY A 61 -3.09 -7.81 -3.23
N SER A 62 -4.11 -8.06 -4.04
CA SER A 62 -4.09 -9.16 -5.02
C SER A 62 -2.99 -8.97 -6.06
N SER A 63 -2.83 -7.77 -6.58
CA SER A 63 -1.72 -7.44 -7.49
C SER A 63 -0.36 -7.57 -6.81
N ALA A 64 -0.26 -7.19 -5.54
CA ALA A 64 0.97 -7.32 -4.75
C ALA A 64 1.39 -8.79 -4.59
N ILE A 65 0.44 -9.67 -4.29
CA ILE A 65 0.69 -11.11 -4.18
C ILE A 65 1.14 -11.69 -5.53
N LEU A 66 0.43 -11.36 -6.60
CA LEU A 66 0.78 -11.82 -7.94
C LEU A 66 2.19 -11.37 -8.34
N LEU A 67 2.49 -10.08 -8.16
CA LEU A 67 3.79 -9.51 -8.48
C LEU A 67 4.90 -10.17 -7.63
N GLY A 68 4.66 -10.36 -6.34
CA GLY A 68 5.60 -11.00 -5.44
C GLY A 68 5.93 -12.44 -5.85
N LEU A 69 4.92 -13.22 -6.21
CA LEU A 69 5.11 -14.59 -6.70
C LEU A 69 5.88 -14.63 -8.02
N CYS A 70 5.57 -13.72 -8.95
CA CYS A 70 6.30 -13.60 -10.20
C CYS A 70 7.78 -13.23 -9.97
N ALA A 71 8.04 -12.34 -9.02
CA ALA A 71 9.40 -11.91 -8.69
C ALA A 71 10.28 -13.00 -8.10
N LEU A 72 9.68 -14.03 -7.49
CA LEU A 72 10.42 -15.18 -6.96
C LEU A 72 10.98 -16.09 -8.05
N GLU A 73 10.46 -16.01 -9.28
CA GLU A 73 10.90 -16.84 -10.41
C GLU A 73 11.01 -18.33 -10.06
N LEU A 74 9.99 -18.84 -9.39
CA LEU A 74 9.95 -20.23 -8.93
C LEU A 74 9.99 -21.20 -10.12
N PRO A 75 10.70 -22.34 -10.01
CA PRO A 75 10.67 -23.37 -11.03
C PRO A 75 9.26 -23.91 -11.28
N LYS A 76 9.03 -24.43 -12.48
CA LYS A 76 7.78 -25.11 -12.81
C LYS A 76 7.49 -26.21 -11.79
N ASP A 77 6.21 -26.40 -11.46
CA ASP A 77 5.71 -27.39 -10.52
C ASP A 77 6.15 -27.15 -9.05
N SER A 78 6.60 -25.92 -8.73
CA SER A 78 6.83 -25.53 -7.34
C SER A 78 5.52 -25.44 -6.56
N GLU A 79 5.58 -25.78 -5.28
CA GLU A 79 4.44 -25.69 -4.37
C GLU A 79 4.65 -24.54 -3.38
N ILE A 80 3.55 -23.84 -3.05
CA ILE A 80 3.53 -22.77 -2.05
C ILE A 80 2.43 -23.06 -1.05
N ILE A 81 2.78 -23.00 0.23
CA ILE A 81 1.83 -23.14 1.32
C ILE A 81 1.48 -21.75 1.86
N THR A 82 0.21 -21.41 1.87
CA THR A 82 -0.29 -20.14 2.38
C THR A 82 -1.41 -20.35 3.37
N PRO A 83 -1.68 -19.39 4.27
CA PRO A 83 -2.86 -19.42 5.12
C PRO A 83 -4.15 -19.31 4.31
#